data_f400fd897d6dd2891d41ef2a5aa9c3bb
#
_entry.id   f400fd897d6dd2891d41ef2a5aa9c3bb
#
_cell.length_a   1.000
_cell.length_b   1.000
_cell.length_c   1.000
_cell.angle_alpha   90.00
_cell.angle_beta   90.00
_cell.angle_gamma   90.00
#
_symmetry.space_group_name_H-M   'P 1'
#
loop_
_entity.id
_entity.type
_entity.pdbx_description
1 polymer ?
#
loop_
_entity_poly.entity_id
_entity_poly.type
_entity_poly.pdbx_seq_one_letter_code
_entity_poly.pdbx_strand_id
1 'polypeptide(L)'
;MRAIIPVAGFGSRLRPHTFTQPKVLLNVAGKPIIGHIFDKIIEDGFDEATIIVGYLGDKIRDYILAHYRIKVDFVEQAEPKGLAHAIYLARETFTSEPLLIILGDTIFDVNLKGVYTQPFSAIGVKTVADPRRFGVVELEDGFAKTLVEKPEQPRSNLAIVGLYWIRNPKLLDGCIQELFEQDAKTKGEYQLTDALQRMLLKGEKIKTFPVDGWYDCGKPETLLETNRHLLEKLNSGVKRDGVVIVPPVFVADDARITNSVIGPHATIANGAIVEDSIIRNSIVSEDAQVYKSLLDSSLVGMNAIVQGEFNRINLGDSSEIEFH
;
A
#
# COMPACT_ATOMS: atom_id res chain seq x y z
N MET A 1 21.41 -2.81 5.85
CA MET A 1 20.45 -3.73 5.17
C MET A 1 19.65 -2.96 4.12
N ARG A 2 19.34 -3.57 2.98
CA ARG A 2 18.66 -2.92 1.87
C ARG A 2 17.22 -3.42 1.68
N ALA A 3 16.28 -2.50 1.47
CA ALA A 3 14.92 -2.79 1.03
C ALA A 3 14.74 -2.48 -0.46
N ILE A 4 14.06 -3.34 -1.21
CA ILE A 4 13.67 -3.14 -2.61
C ILE A 4 12.17 -2.90 -2.66
N ILE A 5 11.76 -1.72 -3.15
CA ILE A 5 10.35 -1.29 -3.12
C ILE A 5 9.86 -0.96 -4.53
N PRO A 6 9.21 -1.90 -5.22
CA PRO A 6 8.62 -1.66 -6.53
C PRO A 6 7.35 -0.81 -6.40
N VAL A 7 7.34 0.35 -7.07
CA VAL A 7 6.24 1.34 -7.07
C VAL A 7 5.91 1.84 -8.49
N ALA A 8 6.32 1.09 -9.52
CA ALA A 8 6.15 1.51 -10.92
C ALA A 8 4.71 1.36 -11.47
N GLY A 9 3.79 0.82 -10.69
CA GLY A 9 2.42 0.55 -11.13
C GLY A 9 1.58 1.82 -11.37
N PHE A 10 0.76 1.83 -12.43
CA PHE A 10 -0.11 2.97 -12.80
C PHE A 10 -1.25 3.27 -11.83
N GLY A 11 -1.61 2.34 -10.94
CA GLY A 11 -2.73 2.51 -10.01
C GLY A 11 -4.10 2.70 -10.69
N SER A 12 -4.33 2.10 -11.85
CA SER A 12 -5.52 2.33 -12.70
C SER A 12 -6.86 2.12 -12.00
N ARG A 13 -6.92 1.24 -11.01
CA ARG A 13 -8.13 0.97 -10.21
C ARG A 13 -8.52 2.12 -9.24
N LEU A 14 -7.60 3.05 -9.00
CA LEU A 14 -7.79 4.25 -8.16
C LEU A 14 -8.00 5.53 -8.98
N ARG A 15 -8.17 5.41 -10.29
CA ARG A 15 -8.57 6.58 -11.10
C ARG A 15 -9.92 7.09 -10.65
N PRO A 16 -10.13 8.42 -10.63
CA PRO A 16 -9.30 9.47 -11.22
C PRO A 16 -8.11 9.94 -10.37
N HIS A 17 -7.99 9.57 -9.09
CA HIS A 17 -6.96 10.06 -8.16
C HIS A 17 -5.53 9.84 -8.68
N THR A 18 -5.32 8.74 -9.42
CA THR A 18 -3.99 8.36 -9.93
C THR A 18 -3.66 8.89 -11.32
N PHE A 19 -4.42 9.83 -11.86
CA PHE A 19 -4.01 10.56 -13.07
C PHE A 19 -2.89 11.56 -12.80
N THR A 20 -2.94 12.22 -11.66
CA THR A 20 -2.01 13.29 -11.31
C THR A 20 -1.09 12.94 -10.14
N GLN A 21 -1.42 11.89 -9.37
CA GLN A 21 -0.69 11.47 -8.19
C GLN A 21 -0.34 9.99 -8.27
N PRO A 22 0.94 9.59 -8.04
CA PRO A 22 1.26 8.17 -7.93
C PRO A 22 0.44 7.50 -6.82
N LYS A 23 -0.01 6.27 -7.04
CA LYS A 23 -0.80 5.51 -6.05
C LYS A 23 -0.17 5.55 -4.65
N VAL A 24 1.14 5.37 -4.57
CA VAL A 24 1.87 5.29 -3.30
C VAL A 24 2.01 6.61 -2.57
N LEU A 25 1.66 7.72 -3.23
CA LEU A 25 1.57 9.05 -2.63
C LEU A 25 0.15 9.42 -2.19
N LEU A 26 -0.84 8.57 -2.38
CA LEU A 26 -2.18 8.80 -1.82
C LEU A 26 -2.11 8.76 -0.29
N ASN A 27 -2.77 9.74 0.33
CA ASN A 27 -2.79 9.90 1.79
C ASN A 27 -3.69 8.86 2.45
N VAL A 28 -3.20 8.28 3.54
CA VAL A 28 -3.95 7.37 4.41
C VAL A 28 -3.58 7.69 5.85
N ALA A 29 -4.54 8.01 6.67
CA ALA A 29 -4.34 8.37 8.09
C ALA A 29 -3.27 9.47 8.29
N GLY A 30 -3.24 10.47 7.38
CA GLY A 30 -2.36 11.64 7.48
C GLY A 30 -0.98 11.49 6.85
N LYS A 31 -0.67 10.36 6.22
CA LYS A 31 0.63 10.11 5.59
C LYS A 31 0.47 9.35 4.27
N PRO A 32 1.28 9.60 3.23
CA PRO A 32 1.27 8.78 2.02
C PRO A 32 1.61 7.30 2.30
N ILE A 33 1.08 6.39 1.48
CA ILE A 33 1.32 4.94 1.59
C ILE A 33 2.82 4.64 1.68
N ILE A 34 3.63 5.22 0.79
CA ILE A 34 5.08 5.03 0.81
C ILE A 34 5.72 5.54 2.11
N GLY A 35 5.14 6.56 2.73
CA GLY A 35 5.59 7.08 4.01
C GLY A 35 5.45 6.06 5.14
N HIS A 36 4.34 5.34 5.21
CA HIS A 36 4.16 4.25 6.18
C HIS A 36 5.16 3.12 5.96
N ILE A 37 5.49 2.80 4.69
CA ILE A 37 6.49 1.78 4.36
C ILE A 37 7.89 2.24 4.80
N PHE A 38 8.26 3.49 4.53
CA PHE A 38 9.56 4.03 4.93
C PHE A 38 9.74 4.07 6.44
N ASP A 39 8.72 4.52 7.18
CA ASP A 39 8.76 4.50 8.65
C ASP A 39 9.03 3.08 9.16
N LYS A 40 8.32 2.09 8.59
CA LYS A 40 8.46 0.69 9.00
C LYS A 40 9.86 0.14 8.72
N ILE A 41 10.42 0.35 7.53
CA ILE A 41 11.75 -0.17 7.21
C ILE A 41 12.84 0.53 8.05
N ILE A 42 12.70 1.83 8.34
CA ILE A 42 13.64 2.57 9.18
C ILE A 42 13.56 2.07 10.64
N GLU A 43 12.34 1.85 11.17
CA GLU A 43 12.13 1.27 12.50
C GLU A 43 12.77 -0.14 12.62
N ASP A 44 12.70 -0.91 11.55
CA ASP A 44 13.30 -2.24 11.47
C ASP A 44 14.84 -2.22 11.24
N GLY A 45 15.44 -1.03 11.11
CA GLY A 45 16.89 -0.84 11.02
C GLY A 45 17.46 -0.91 9.59
N PHE A 46 16.63 -0.70 8.57
CA PHE A 46 17.12 -0.54 7.19
C PHE A 46 17.69 0.86 7.00
N ASP A 47 18.88 0.93 6.44
CA ASP A 47 19.66 2.14 6.16
C ASP A 47 19.79 2.43 4.65
N GLU A 48 19.37 1.50 3.82
CA GLU A 48 19.38 1.62 2.38
C GLU A 48 18.06 1.13 1.76
N ALA A 49 17.62 1.80 0.69
CA ALA A 49 16.48 1.38 -0.10
C ALA A 49 16.72 1.56 -1.60
N THR A 50 16.15 0.68 -2.41
CA THR A 50 16.05 0.86 -3.87
C THR A 50 14.59 0.95 -4.24
N ILE A 51 14.21 2.06 -4.85
CA ILE A 51 12.84 2.34 -5.25
C ILE A 51 12.73 2.17 -6.75
N ILE A 52 11.88 1.24 -7.18
CA ILE A 52 11.66 1.01 -8.60
C ILE A 52 10.45 1.81 -9.02
N VAL A 53 10.70 2.93 -9.69
CA VAL A 53 9.70 3.91 -10.11
C VAL A 53 9.26 3.71 -11.55
N GLY A 54 8.10 4.25 -11.90
CA GLY A 54 7.58 4.28 -13.27
C GLY A 54 6.90 5.62 -13.53
N TYR A 55 5.67 5.58 -14.02
CA TYR A 55 4.85 6.77 -14.27
C TYR A 55 4.77 7.68 -13.04
N LEU A 56 5.03 8.98 -13.24
CA LEU A 56 5.11 9.99 -12.16
C LEU A 56 6.19 9.70 -11.10
N GLY A 57 7.26 8.97 -11.47
CA GLY A 57 8.34 8.59 -10.56
C GLY A 57 9.05 9.77 -9.91
N ASP A 58 9.14 10.92 -10.58
CA ASP A 58 9.77 12.13 -10.03
C ASP A 58 9.06 12.62 -8.76
N LYS A 59 7.72 12.55 -8.69
CA LYS A 59 6.97 12.92 -7.50
C LYS A 59 7.31 12.01 -6.30
N ILE A 60 7.50 10.71 -6.56
CA ILE A 60 7.89 9.75 -5.52
C ILE A 60 9.30 10.07 -5.03
N ARG A 61 10.23 10.37 -5.95
CA ARG A 61 11.60 10.76 -5.63
C ARG A 61 11.63 12.01 -4.77
N ASP A 62 10.92 13.06 -5.20
CA ASP A 62 10.87 14.33 -4.49
C ASP A 62 10.34 14.15 -3.07
N TYR A 63 9.25 13.40 -2.90
CA TYR A 63 8.68 13.11 -1.59
C TYR A 63 9.69 12.39 -0.69
N ILE A 64 10.31 11.32 -1.17
CA ILE A 64 11.24 10.51 -0.38
C ILE A 64 12.45 11.35 0.03
N LEU A 65 13.07 12.08 -0.89
CA LEU A 65 14.24 12.90 -0.61
C LEU A 65 13.95 14.07 0.33
N ALA A 66 12.73 14.60 0.31
CA ALA A 66 12.31 15.65 1.23
C ALA A 66 12.12 15.14 2.66
N HIS A 67 11.61 13.92 2.86
CA HIS A 67 11.15 13.45 4.16
C HIS A 67 12.07 12.44 4.85
N TYR A 68 12.92 11.71 4.11
CA TYR A 68 13.72 10.62 4.65
C TYR A 68 15.22 10.84 4.45
N ARG A 69 16.04 10.31 5.37
CA ARG A 69 17.50 10.50 5.43
C ARG A 69 18.29 9.20 5.38
N ILE A 70 17.72 8.17 4.76
CA ILE A 70 18.44 6.93 4.44
C ILE A 70 19.01 7.02 3.01
N LYS A 71 19.95 6.15 2.68
CA LYS A 71 20.48 6.06 1.32
C LYS A 71 19.44 5.44 0.38
N VAL A 72 19.07 6.16 -0.68
CA VAL A 72 18.06 5.71 -1.63
C VAL A 72 18.59 5.73 -3.05
N ASP A 73 18.51 4.57 -3.72
CA ASP A 73 18.73 4.44 -5.15
C ASP A 73 17.37 4.40 -5.88
N PHE A 74 17.26 5.06 -7.02
CA PHE A 74 16.05 5.07 -7.85
C PHE A 74 16.35 4.39 -9.18
N VAL A 75 15.51 3.42 -9.53
CA VAL A 75 15.61 2.65 -10.78
C VAL A 75 14.31 2.80 -11.54
N GLU A 76 14.39 3.11 -12.82
CA GLU A 76 13.18 3.29 -13.64
C GLU A 76 12.76 1.97 -14.30
N GLN A 77 11.48 1.62 -14.19
CA GLN A 77 10.81 0.60 -14.98
C GLN A 77 9.94 1.29 -16.03
N ALA A 78 10.51 1.58 -17.19
CA ALA A 78 9.80 2.22 -18.29
C ALA A 78 8.68 1.33 -18.87
N GLU A 79 8.91 0.02 -18.95
CA GLU A 79 7.97 -0.97 -19.46
C GLU A 79 7.49 -1.91 -18.35
N PRO A 80 6.17 -2.01 -18.07
CA PRO A 80 5.62 -2.86 -17.02
C PRO A 80 5.56 -4.34 -17.48
N LYS A 81 6.70 -5.05 -17.46
CA LYS A 81 6.79 -6.47 -17.84
C LYS A 81 6.59 -7.45 -16.69
N GLY A 82 6.13 -6.97 -15.53
CA GLY A 82 5.88 -7.78 -14.34
C GLY A 82 6.85 -7.51 -13.18
N LEU A 83 6.56 -8.14 -12.04
CA LEU A 83 7.28 -7.88 -10.78
C LEU A 83 8.73 -8.41 -10.84
N ALA A 84 8.97 -9.61 -11.42
CA ALA A 84 10.34 -10.11 -11.57
C ALA A 84 11.18 -9.17 -12.45
N HIS A 85 10.59 -8.60 -13.50
CA HIS A 85 11.27 -7.62 -14.33
C HIS A 85 11.64 -6.36 -13.54
N ALA A 86 10.73 -5.85 -12.71
CA ALA A 86 11.02 -4.71 -11.83
C ALA A 86 12.23 -5.01 -10.92
N ILE A 87 12.21 -6.14 -10.22
CA ILE A 87 13.30 -6.56 -9.33
C ILE A 87 14.62 -6.73 -10.08
N TYR A 88 14.59 -7.28 -11.29
CA TYR A 88 15.78 -7.44 -12.13
C TYR A 88 16.44 -6.10 -12.48
N LEU A 89 15.67 -5.07 -12.76
CA LEU A 89 16.21 -3.73 -13.05
C LEU A 89 17.02 -3.16 -11.86
N ALA A 90 16.68 -3.56 -10.65
CA ALA A 90 17.39 -3.13 -9.44
C ALA A 90 18.64 -3.98 -9.10
N ARG A 91 18.98 -5.00 -9.89
CA ARG A 91 20.06 -5.97 -9.57
C ARG A 91 21.42 -5.35 -9.30
N GLU A 92 21.75 -4.23 -9.95
CA GLU A 92 23.03 -3.52 -9.74
C GLU A 92 23.13 -2.94 -8.31
N THR A 93 22.01 -2.85 -7.59
CA THR A 93 21.99 -2.42 -6.20
C THR A 93 22.03 -3.58 -5.20
N PHE A 94 22.00 -4.83 -5.71
CA PHE A 94 22.14 -6.02 -4.87
C PHE A 94 23.57 -6.18 -4.40
N THR A 95 23.70 -6.57 -3.15
CA THR A 95 24.99 -6.96 -2.54
C THR A 95 24.98 -8.47 -2.29
N SER A 96 25.99 -8.97 -1.59
CA SER A 96 25.98 -10.35 -1.08
C SER A 96 25.12 -10.51 0.17
N GLU A 97 24.67 -9.40 0.77
CA GLU A 97 23.83 -9.41 1.95
C GLU A 97 22.36 -9.69 1.60
N PRO A 98 21.61 -10.27 2.54
CA PRO A 98 20.18 -10.44 2.35
C PRO A 98 19.45 -9.13 2.08
N LEU A 99 18.36 -9.20 1.34
CA LEU A 99 17.51 -8.05 1.03
C LEU A 99 16.04 -8.32 1.36
N LEU A 100 15.32 -7.24 1.65
CA LEU A 100 13.87 -7.26 1.82
C LEU A 100 13.20 -6.72 0.55
N ILE A 101 12.29 -7.48 -0.05
CA ILE A 101 11.39 -6.95 -1.08
C ILE A 101 10.06 -6.66 -0.41
N ILE A 102 9.57 -5.43 -0.58
CA ILE A 102 8.30 -4.95 -0.02
C ILE A 102 7.48 -4.31 -1.13
N LEU A 103 6.27 -4.82 -1.39
CA LEU A 103 5.40 -4.22 -2.39
C LEU A 103 4.90 -2.85 -1.90
N GLY A 104 5.12 -1.82 -2.74
CA GLY A 104 4.85 -0.43 -2.39
C GLY A 104 3.36 -0.03 -2.37
N ASP A 105 2.46 -0.96 -2.62
CA ASP A 105 1.02 -0.72 -2.64
C ASP A 105 0.27 -1.32 -1.45
N THR A 106 1.00 -1.78 -0.44
CA THR A 106 0.45 -2.46 0.72
C THR A 106 1.11 -1.95 2.00
N ILE A 107 0.32 -1.73 3.03
CA ILE A 107 0.80 -1.40 4.37
C ILE A 107 0.77 -2.67 5.22
N PHE A 108 1.86 -2.91 5.93
CA PHE A 108 2.05 -4.12 6.74
C PHE A 108 2.17 -3.76 8.22
N ASP A 109 1.45 -4.53 9.04
CA ASP A 109 1.57 -4.50 10.47
C ASP A 109 2.09 -5.86 10.95
N VAL A 110 3.40 -5.99 10.93
CA VAL A 110 4.10 -7.23 11.26
C VAL A 110 5.46 -6.96 11.91
N ASN A 111 5.84 -7.77 12.87
CA ASN A 111 7.17 -7.73 13.45
C ASN A 111 8.11 -8.63 12.64
N LEU A 112 9.03 -8.01 11.91
CA LEU A 112 9.98 -8.71 11.04
C LEU A 112 11.32 -9.03 11.73
N LYS A 113 11.58 -8.59 12.96
CA LYS A 113 12.88 -8.80 13.65
C LYS A 113 13.26 -10.29 13.72
N GLY A 114 12.28 -11.17 13.97
CA GLY A 114 12.50 -12.63 13.98
C GLY A 114 12.75 -13.22 12.59
N VAL A 115 12.32 -12.55 11.53
CA VAL A 115 12.52 -12.99 10.14
C VAL A 115 13.96 -12.72 9.70
N TYR A 116 14.52 -11.56 10.04
CA TYR A 116 15.86 -11.15 9.62
C TYR A 116 16.99 -11.99 10.22
N THR A 117 16.75 -12.62 11.35
CA THR A 117 17.73 -13.47 12.04
C THR A 117 17.75 -14.92 11.58
N GLN A 118 16.79 -15.34 10.74
CA GLN A 118 16.72 -16.71 10.25
C GLN A 118 17.77 -16.99 9.17
N PRO A 119 18.32 -18.22 9.12
CA PRO A 119 19.30 -18.62 8.11
C PRO A 119 18.68 -18.94 6.75
N PHE A 120 17.38 -18.75 6.58
CA PHE A 120 16.60 -19.08 5.40
C PHE A 120 15.99 -17.84 4.78
N SER A 121 15.70 -17.90 3.48
CA SER A 121 14.77 -16.97 2.85
C SER A 121 13.38 -17.14 3.45
N ALA A 122 12.56 -16.10 3.46
CA ALA A 122 11.22 -16.15 4.04
C ALA A 122 10.21 -15.32 3.25
N ILE A 123 8.96 -15.77 3.21
CA ILE A 123 7.87 -15.11 2.49
C ILE A 123 6.71 -14.85 3.46
N GLY A 124 6.23 -13.61 3.47
CA GLY A 124 5.02 -13.25 4.21
C GLY A 124 3.78 -13.87 3.57
N VAL A 125 2.96 -14.52 4.39
CA VAL A 125 1.74 -15.18 3.93
C VAL A 125 0.54 -14.84 4.82
N LYS A 126 -0.65 -14.92 4.22
CA LYS A 126 -1.93 -14.82 4.93
C LYS A 126 -2.90 -15.88 4.41
N THR A 127 -3.64 -16.51 5.31
CA THR A 127 -4.74 -17.39 4.91
C THR A 127 -5.90 -16.53 4.43
N VAL A 128 -6.38 -16.77 3.21
CA VAL A 128 -7.49 -16.05 2.59
C VAL A 128 -8.57 -17.02 2.11
N ALA A 129 -9.81 -16.53 2.01
CA ALA A 129 -10.94 -17.35 1.55
C ALA A 129 -10.81 -17.72 0.05
N ASP A 130 -10.33 -16.80 -0.77
CA ASP A 130 -10.10 -17.00 -2.21
C ASP A 130 -8.69 -16.54 -2.62
N PRO A 131 -7.74 -17.48 -2.77
CA PRO A 131 -6.35 -17.15 -3.08
C PRO A 131 -6.06 -16.98 -4.60
N ARG A 132 -7.03 -17.17 -5.48
CA ARG A 132 -6.83 -17.20 -6.95
C ARG A 132 -6.23 -15.92 -7.55
N ARG A 133 -6.20 -14.83 -6.80
CA ARG A 133 -5.65 -13.53 -7.23
C ARG A 133 -4.21 -13.30 -6.81
N PHE A 134 -3.62 -14.23 -6.05
CA PHE A 134 -2.33 -14.10 -5.40
C PHE A 134 -1.40 -15.23 -5.81
N GLY A 135 -0.11 -15.05 -5.55
CA GLY A 135 0.79 -16.18 -5.44
C GLY A 135 0.39 -17.04 -4.25
N VAL A 136 0.43 -18.35 -4.41
CA VAL A 136 0.01 -19.33 -3.38
C VAL A 136 1.17 -20.21 -2.99
N VAL A 137 1.30 -20.51 -1.69
CA VAL A 137 2.34 -21.36 -1.13
C VAL A 137 1.75 -22.69 -0.66
N GLU A 138 2.34 -23.79 -1.10
CA GLU A 138 2.17 -25.12 -0.50
C GLU A 138 3.35 -25.43 0.41
N LEU A 139 3.10 -25.96 1.60
CA LEU A 139 4.13 -26.26 2.60
C LEU A 139 4.37 -27.77 2.73
N GLU A 140 5.63 -28.13 3.02
CA GLU A 140 6.06 -29.45 3.45
C GLU A 140 7.14 -29.28 4.52
N ASP A 141 6.99 -29.92 5.64
CA ASP A 141 7.92 -29.88 6.79
C ASP A 141 8.28 -28.46 7.26
N GLY A 142 7.33 -27.51 7.16
CA GLY A 142 7.51 -26.11 7.58
C GLY A 142 8.26 -25.22 6.60
N PHE A 143 8.56 -25.72 5.40
CA PHE A 143 9.15 -24.96 4.29
C PHE A 143 8.20 -24.88 3.10
N ALA A 144 8.39 -23.90 2.25
CA ALA A 144 7.71 -23.83 0.97
C ALA A 144 8.15 -25.02 0.10
N LYS A 145 7.18 -25.78 -0.39
CA LYS A 145 7.38 -26.86 -1.36
C LYS A 145 7.12 -26.39 -2.77
N THR A 146 6.03 -25.65 -2.94
CA THR A 146 5.57 -25.18 -4.25
C THR A 146 5.04 -23.74 -4.12
N LEU A 147 5.39 -22.92 -5.09
CA LEU A 147 4.91 -21.55 -5.25
C LEU A 147 4.23 -21.42 -6.62
N VAL A 148 2.97 -21.01 -6.65
CA VAL A 148 2.20 -20.91 -7.89
C VAL A 148 1.54 -19.54 -7.97
N GLU A 149 1.79 -18.79 -9.04
CA GLU A 149 1.18 -17.49 -9.26
C GLU A 149 -0.24 -17.63 -9.80
N LYS A 150 -1.20 -17.03 -9.12
CA LYS A 150 -2.62 -16.93 -9.54
C LYS A 150 -3.20 -18.26 -10.07
N PRO A 151 -3.15 -19.35 -9.28
CA PRO A 151 -3.61 -20.65 -9.72
C PRO A 151 -5.13 -20.66 -9.97
N GLU A 152 -5.56 -21.32 -11.04
CA GLU A 152 -7.00 -21.48 -11.31
C GLU A 152 -7.65 -22.43 -10.30
N GLN A 153 -6.88 -23.44 -9.89
CA GLN A 153 -7.29 -24.43 -8.87
C GLN A 153 -6.24 -24.45 -7.76
N PRO A 154 -6.37 -23.57 -6.76
CA PRO A 154 -5.42 -23.49 -5.66
C PRO A 154 -5.48 -24.75 -4.77
N ARG A 155 -4.32 -25.28 -4.40
CA ARG A 155 -4.19 -26.40 -3.45
C ARG A 155 -3.93 -25.95 -2.02
N SER A 156 -3.75 -24.65 -1.81
CA SER A 156 -3.51 -24.02 -0.52
C SER A 156 -4.23 -22.66 -0.47
N ASN A 157 -4.64 -22.25 0.72
CA ASN A 157 -5.21 -20.93 0.97
C ASN A 157 -4.18 -19.91 1.50
N LEU A 158 -2.88 -20.30 1.54
CA LEU A 158 -1.81 -19.42 1.95
C LEU A 158 -1.41 -18.49 0.80
N ALA A 159 -1.93 -17.27 0.81
CA ALA A 159 -1.61 -16.24 -0.17
C ALA A 159 -0.32 -15.51 0.20
N ILE A 160 0.52 -15.24 -0.78
CA ILE A 160 1.71 -14.40 -0.65
C ILE A 160 1.25 -12.95 -0.58
N VAL A 161 1.73 -12.21 0.43
CA VAL A 161 1.24 -10.85 0.72
C VAL A 161 2.18 -9.72 0.26
N GLY A 162 3.28 -10.05 -0.43
CA GLY A 162 4.18 -9.02 -0.96
C GLY A 162 5.32 -8.60 -0.02
N LEU A 163 5.67 -9.45 0.94
CA LEU A 163 6.87 -9.33 1.78
C LEU A 163 7.78 -10.53 1.55
N TYR A 164 9.05 -10.26 1.17
CA TYR A 164 10.01 -11.32 0.85
C TYR A 164 11.37 -10.99 1.45
N TRP A 165 11.85 -11.83 2.36
CA TRP A 165 13.21 -11.80 2.86
C TRP A 165 14.06 -12.77 2.06
N ILE A 166 14.97 -12.26 1.27
CA ILE A 166 15.80 -13.03 0.32
C ILE A 166 17.23 -13.13 0.87
N ARG A 167 17.63 -14.34 1.25
CA ARG A 167 18.99 -14.61 1.76
C ARG A 167 20.05 -14.67 0.68
N ASN A 168 19.66 -15.05 -0.52
CA ASN A 168 20.55 -15.23 -1.66
C ASN A 168 20.12 -14.40 -2.87
N PRO A 169 20.41 -13.07 -2.88
CA PRO A 169 20.04 -12.19 -3.97
C PRO A 169 20.65 -12.61 -5.33
N LYS A 170 21.86 -13.18 -5.34
CA LYS A 170 22.49 -13.66 -6.57
C LYS A 170 21.75 -14.84 -7.19
N LEU A 171 21.25 -15.75 -6.36
CA LEU A 171 20.42 -16.86 -6.85
C LEU A 171 19.10 -16.34 -7.42
N LEU A 172 18.47 -15.36 -6.75
CA LEU A 172 17.24 -14.72 -7.25
C LEU A 172 17.49 -14.07 -8.62
N ASP A 173 18.57 -13.31 -8.77
CA ASP A 173 18.94 -12.67 -10.03
C ASP A 173 19.11 -13.71 -11.16
N GLY A 174 19.88 -14.78 -10.93
CA GLY A 174 20.03 -15.87 -11.90
C GLY A 174 18.70 -16.56 -12.26
N CYS A 175 17.80 -16.76 -11.27
CA CYS A 175 16.49 -17.34 -11.54
C CYS A 175 15.59 -16.40 -12.36
N ILE A 176 15.70 -15.09 -12.20
CA ILE A 176 14.96 -14.11 -13.02
C ILE A 176 15.52 -14.07 -14.45
N GLN A 177 16.85 -14.13 -14.62
CA GLN A 177 17.47 -14.21 -15.95
C GLN A 177 17.00 -15.43 -16.73
N GLU A 178 16.90 -16.59 -16.09
CA GLU A 178 16.34 -17.79 -16.73
C GLU A 178 14.87 -17.65 -17.14
N LEU A 179 14.06 -16.87 -16.40
CA LEU A 179 12.69 -16.55 -16.84
C LEU A 179 12.71 -15.78 -18.16
N PHE A 180 13.63 -14.84 -18.32
CA PHE A 180 13.75 -14.03 -19.54
C PHE A 180 14.28 -14.86 -20.73
N GLU A 181 15.33 -15.66 -20.51
CA GLU A 181 15.91 -16.51 -21.55
C GLU A 181 14.90 -17.51 -22.13
N GLN A 182 13.98 -18.00 -21.28
CA GLN A 182 12.92 -18.94 -21.66
C GLN A 182 11.61 -18.27 -22.06
N ASP A 183 11.53 -16.95 -22.03
CA ASP A 183 10.29 -16.15 -22.14
C ASP A 183 9.13 -16.69 -21.28
N ALA A 184 9.46 -17.19 -20.08
CA ALA A 184 8.53 -17.85 -19.18
C ALA A 184 7.69 -16.81 -18.43
N LYS A 185 6.47 -16.59 -18.91
CA LYS A 185 5.51 -15.62 -18.37
C LYS A 185 4.28 -16.34 -17.82
N THR A 186 3.80 -15.87 -16.67
CA THR A 186 2.51 -16.27 -16.11
C THR A 186 1.53 -15.10 -16.22
N LYS A 187 0.37 -15.34 -16.86
CA LYS A 187 -0.64 -14.31 -17.17
C LYS A 187 -0.06 -13.10 -17.95
N GLY A 188 0.94 -13.35 -18.81
CA GLY A 188 1.55 -12.35 -19.69
C GLY A 188 2.68 -11.53 -19.07
N GLU A 189 3.06 -11.79 -17.82
CA GLU A 189 4.08 -11.06 -17.07
C GLU A 189 5.15 -12.00 -16.50
N TYR A 190 6.36 -11.48 -16.29
CA TYR A 190 7.40 -12.15 -15.53
C TYR A 190 7.13 -12.00 -14.04
N GLN A 191 6.68 -13.07 -13.38
CA GLN A 191 6.25 -13.03 -11.99
C GLN A 191 7.40 -13.36 -11.04
N LEU A 192 7.47 -12.64 -9.91
CA LEU A 192 8.44 -12.93 -8.86
C LEU A 192 8.21 -14.33 -8.25
N THR A 193 6.95 -14.74 -8.12
CA THR A 193 6.57 -16.08 -7.65
C THR A 193 7.21 -17.19 -8.47
N ASP A 194 7.32 -17.02 -9.81
CA ASP A 194 7.95 -18.01 -10.70
C ASP A 194 9.46 -18.05 -10.49
N ALA A 195 10.10 -16.90 -10.24
CA ALA A 195 11.53 -16.84 -9.92
C ALA A 195 11.82 -17.54 -8.57
N LEU A 196 10.99 -17.30 -7.56
CA LEU A 196 11.09 -17.95 -6.25
C LEU A 196 10.86 -19.47 -6.34
N GLN A 197 9.94 -19.93 -7.19
CA GLN A 197 9.77 -21.34 -7.50
C GLN A 197 11.05 -21.96 -8.08
N ARG A 198 11.75 -21.25 -8.96
CA ARG A 198 13.05 -21.71 -9.48
C ARG A 198 14.13 -21.77 -8.40
N MET A 199 14.14 -20.81 -7.47
CA MET A 199 15.04 -20.85 -6.31
C MET A 199 14.81 -22.14 -5.47
N LEU A 200 13.55 -22.52 -5.21
CA LEU A 200 13.22 -23.77 -4.54
C LEU A 200 13.77 -24.99 -5.29
N LEU A 201 13.56 -25.06 -6.62
CA LEU A 201 14.05 -26.16 -7.45
C LEU A 201 15.60 -26.27 -7.47
N LYS A 202 16.29 -25.17 -7.18
CA LYS A 202 17.76 -25.11 -7.03
C LYS A 202 18.23 -25.35 -5.58
N GLY A 203 17.31 -25.73 -4.68
CA GLY A 203 17.64 -26.12 -3.31
C GLY A 203 17.61 -24.99 -2.28
N GLU A 204 17.20 -23.76 -2.65
CA GLU A 204 16.97 -22.70 -1.67
C GLU A 204 15.85 -23.10 -0.71
N LYS A 205 16.10 -22.92 0.58
CA LYS A 205 15.09 -23.17 1.62
C LYS A 205 14.33 -21.86 1.92
N ILE A 206 13.03 -21.87 1.69
CA ILE A 206 12.16 -20.74 1.92
C ILE A 206 11.14 -21.09 2.99
N LYS A 207 11.11 -20.33 4.09
CA LYS A 207 10.08 -20.41 5.12
C LYS A 207 8.94 -19.45 4.83
N THR A 208 7.82 -19.67 5.48
CA THR A 208 6.74 -18.68 5.55
C THR A 208 6.65 -18.08 6.94
N PHE A 209 6.18 -16.83 7.01
CA PHE A 209 5.78 -16.19 8.26
C PHE A 209 4.40 -15.55 8.12
N PRO A 210 3.55 -15.63 9.15
CA PRO A 210 2.22 -15.06 9.09
C PRO A 210 2.27 -13.51 9.10
N VAL A 211 1.40 -12.90 8.31
CA VAL A 211 1.19 -11.44 8.27
C VAL A 211 -0.27 -11.16 8.56
N ASP A 212 -0.60 -10.88 9.82
CA ASP A 212 -1.98 -10.61 10.23
C ASP A 212 -2.45 -9.24 9.74
N GLY A 213 -1.61 -8.23 9.88
CA GLY A 213 -1.83 -6.87 9.39
C GLY A 213 -1.38 -6.70 7.94
N TRP A 214 -2.25 -7.01 7.01
CA TRP A 214 -2.04 -6.85 5.57
C TRP A 214 -3.16 -5.99 4.97
N TYR A 215 -2.81 -4.78 4.54
CA TYR A 215 -3.75 -3.75 4.09
C TYR A 215 -3.43 -3.33 2.66
N ASP A 216 -4.20 -3.87 1.70
CA ASP A 216 -4.09 -3.50 0.29
C ASP A 216 -4.67 -2.11 0.05
N CYS A 217 -3.90 -1.24 -0.57
CA CYS A 217 -4.34 0.09 -0.98
C CYS A 217 -4.67 0.16 -2.48
N GLY A 218 -5.10 -0.93 -3.08
CA GLY A 218 -5.27 -1.07 -4.53
C GLY A 218 -6.58 -0.55 -5.10
N LYS A 219 -7.60 -0.30 -4.26
CA LYS A 219 -8.94 0.14 -4.63
C LYS A 219 -9.46 1.20 -3.64
N PRO A 220 -10.45 2.01 -4.02
CA PRO A 220 -11.05 2.98 -3.12
C PRO A 220 -11.54 2.37 -1.79
N GLU A 221 -12.24 1.25 -1.86
CA GLU A 221 -12.81 0.59 -0.69
C GLU A 221 -11.72 0.10 0.26
N THR A 222 -10.69 -0.58 -0.27
CA THR A 222 -9.58 -1.09 0.55
C THR A 222 -8.68 0.02 1.05
N LEU A 223 -8.56 1.15 0.34
CA LEU A 223 -7.87 2.34 0.82
C LEU A 223 -8.58 2.94 2.04
N LEU A 224 -9.91 3.04 2.01
CA LEU A 224 -10.72 3.50 3.15
C LEU A 224 -10.66 2.53 4.34
N GLU A 225 -10.67 1.22 4.10
CA GLU A 225 -10.48 0.21 5.15
C GLU A 225 -9.10 0.36 5.81
N THR A 226 -8.06 0.56 5.01
CA THR A 226 -6.70 0.83 5.51
C THR A 226 -6.66 2.11 6.34
N ASN A 227 -7.29 3.19 5.86
CA ASN A 227 -7.42 4.45 6.58
C ASN A 227 -8.06 4.24 7.95
N ARG A 228 -9.18 3.53 8.01
CA ARG A 228 -9.88 3.20 9.26
C ARG A 228 -8.96 2.48 10.23
N HIS A 229 -8.30 1.40 9.78
CA HIS A 229 -7.42 0.60 10.61
C HIS A 229 -6.24 1.41 11.18
N LEU A 230 -5.60 2.25 10.35
CA LEU A 230 -4.50 3.09 10.80
C LEU A 230 -4.95 4.16 11.79
N LEU A 231 -6.12 4.78 11.56
CA LEU A 231 -6.68 5.77 12.47
C LEU A 231 -7.01 5.18 13.84
N GLU A 232 -7.49 3.92 13.92
CA GLU A 232 -7.74 3.23 15.19
C GLU A 232 -6.49 3.08 16.06
N LYS A 233 -5.29 3.09 15.46
CA LYS A 233 -4.01 3.06 16.16
C LYS A 233 -3.50 4.44 16.56
N LEU A 234 -4.04 5.48 15.95
CA LEU A 234 -3.67 6.86 16.28
C LEU A 234 -4.45 7.33 17.51
N ASN A 235 -3.76 7.62 18.62
CA ASN A 235 -4.35 8.31 19.76
C ASN A 235 -4.53 9.80 19.44
N SER A 236 -5.48 10.13 18.59
CA SER A 236 -5.73 11.51 18.16
C SER A 236 -6.67 12.22 19.12
N GLY A 237 -6.10 12.92 20.08
CA GLY A 237 -6.84 13.87 20.94
C GLY A 237 -7.06 15.22 20.25
N VAL A 238 -7.42 15.24 18.95
CA VAL A 238 -7.64 16.47 18.19
C VAL A 238 -8.83 17.23 18.78
N LYS A 239 -8.63 18.53 19.07
CA LYS A 239 -9.68 19.47 19.47
C LYS A 239 -9.60 20.70 18.58
N ARG A 240 -10.74 21.16 18.09
CA ARG A 240 -10.87 22.37 17.27
C ARG A 240 -12.10 23.15 17.75
N ASP A 241 -11.94 24.45 17.98
CA ASP A 241 -13.06 25.31 18.41
C ASP A 241 -14.12 25.40 17.32
N GLY A 242 -15.39 25.25 17.70
CA GLY A 242 -16.51 25.30 16.77
C GLY A 242 -16.66 24.06 15.87
N VAL A 243 -15.91 22.98 16.13
CA VAL A 243 -15.94 21.73 15.37
C VAL A 243 -16.22 20.55 16.30
N VAL A 244 -17.15 19.67 15.91
CA VAL A 244 -17.37 18.41 16.62
C VAL A 244 -16.44 17.35 16.05
N ILE A 245 -15.54 16.83 16.88
CA ILE A 245 -14.62 15.75 16.50
C ILE A 245 -15.11 14.44 17.12
N VAL A 246 -15.32 13.44 16.28
CA VAL A 246 -15.69 12.06 16.66
C VAL A 246 -14.53 11.12 16.34
N PRO A 247 -13.71 10.73 17.33
CA PRO A 247 -12.56 9.87 17.09
C PRO A 247 -12.94 8.45 16.58
N PRO A 248 -11.99 7.72 15.93
CA PRO A 248 -10.65 8.15 15.56
C PRO A 248 -10.64 9.01 14.30
N VAL A 249 -9.79 10.03 14.26
CA VAL A 249 -9.62 10.93 13.12
C VAL A 249 -8.17 11.37 12.98
N PHE A 250 -7.78 11.77 11.79
CA PHE A 250 -6.61 12.60 11.55
C PHE A 250 -7.04 13.95 10.99
N VAL A 251 -6.55 15.02 11.55
CA VAL A 251 -6.75 16.39 11.03
C VAL A 251 -5.40 17.09 11.03
N ALA A 252 -4.94 17.49 9.86
CA ALA A 252 -3.70 18.22 9.71
C ALA A 252 -3.76 19.58 10.42
N ASP A 253 -2.61 20.07 10.90
CA ASP A 253 -2.55 21.29 11.72
C ASP A 253 -3.01 22.54 10.96
N ASP A 254 -2.72 22.61 9.68
CA ASP A 254 -3.05 23.72 8.77
C ASP A 254 -4.43 23.57 8.08
N ALA A 255 -5.12 22.46 8.30
CA ALA A 255 -6.49 22.28 7.80
C ALA A 255 -7.46 23.28 8.46
N ARG A 256 -8.31 23.91 7.66
CA ARG A 256 -9.31 24.87 8.11
C ARG A 256 -10.67 24.19 8.17
N ILE A 257 -11.23 24.13 9.36
CA ILE A 257 -12.53 23.48 9.57
C ILE A 257 -13.42 24.42 10.37
N THR A 258 -14.61 24.66 9.89
CA THR A 258 -15.63 25.51 10.55
C THR A 258 -16.99 24.84 10.51
N ASN A 259 -17.75 25.01 11.61
CA ASN A 259 -19.15 24.58 11.74
C ASN A 259 -19.43 23.16 11.19
N SER A 260 -18.56 22.20 11.54
CA SER A 260 -18.57 20.87 10.92
C SER A 260 -18.42 19.74 11.94
N VAL A 261 -18.83 18.54 11.54
CA VAL A 261 -18.63 17.29 12.30
C VAL A 261 -17.63 16.41 11.54
N ILE A 262 -16.51 16.06 12.17
CA ILE A 262 -15.47 15.26 11.57
C ILE A 262 -15.33 13.92 12.32
N GLY A 263 -15.47 12.83 11.59
CA GLY A 263 -15.34 11.47 12.11
C GLY A 263 -16.67 10.73 12.31
N PRO A 264 -16.59 9.46 12.73
CA PRO A 264 -15.34 8.72 12.94
C PRO A 264 -14.65 8.33 11.64
N HIS A 265 -13.38 7.92 11.75
CA HIS A 265 -12.55 7.40 10.66
C HIS A 265 -12.38 8.38 9.48
N ALA A 266 -12.28 9.66 9.76
CA ALA A 266 -12.01 10.69 8.77
C ALA A 266 -10.55 11.15 8.79
N THR A 267 -9.96 11.33 7.62
CA THR A 267 -8.66 11.96 7.41
C THR A 267 -8.87 13.28 6.68
N ILE A 268 -8.43 14.38 7.28
CA ILE A 268 -8.42 15.72 6.68
C ILE A 268 -6.95 16.12 6.51
N ALA A 269 -6.49 16.17 5.27
CA ALA A 269 -5.08 16.42 4.96
C ALA A 269 -4.71 17.91 4.99
N ASN A 270 -3.43 18.20 4.77
CA ASN A 270 -2.86 19.54 4.82
C ASN A 270 -3.56 20.50 3.83
N GLY A 271 -3.76 21.74 4.25
CA GLY A 271 -4.38 22.78 3.44
C GLY A 271 -5.87 22.59 3.14
N ALA A 272 -6.47 21.45 3.51
CA ALA A 272 -7.88 21.19 3.24
C ALA A 272 -8.80 22.17 3.97
N ILE A 273 -9.92 22.51 3.32
CA ILE A 273 -10.96 23.40 3.86
C ILE A 273 -12.27 22.63 3.97
N VAL A 274 -12.89 22.65 5.16
CA VAL A 274 -14.16 21.97 5.41
C VAL A 274 -15.09 22.93 6.15
N GLU A 275 -16.23 23.28 5.54
CA GLU A 275 -17.18 24.20 6.12
C GLU A 275 -18.60 23.66 6.03
N ASP A 276 -19.40 23.87 7.10
CA ASP A 276 -20.82 23.49 7.17
C ASP A 276 -21.07 22.02 6.76
N SER A 277 -20.19 21.09 7.14
CA SER A 277 -20.20 19.73 6.60
C SER A 277 -20.11 18.64 7.66
N ILE A 278 -20.56 17.43 7.30
CA ILE A 278 -20.37 16.21 8.09
C ILE A 278 -19.55 15.24 7.28
N ILE A 279 -18.40 14.82 7.81
CA ILE A 279 -17.47 13.91 7.12
C ILE A 279 -17.14 12.72 8.01
N ARG A 280 -17.43 11.51 7.54
CA ARG A 280 -17.11 10.26 8.22
C ARG A 280 -16.61 9.20 7.24
N ASN A 281 -15.83 8.23 7.73
CA ASN A 281 -15.25 7.13 6.93
C ASN A 281 -14.61 7.60 5.61
N SER A 282 -14.01 8.79 5.58
CA SER A 282 -13.62 9.45 4.34
C SER A 282 -12.21 10.03 4.42
N ILE A 283 -11.59 10.23 3.25
CA ILE A 283 -10.31 10.92 3.11
C ILE A 283 -10.54 12.19 2.29
N VAL A 284 -10.20 13.34 2.86
CA VAL A 284 -10.14 14.64 2.18
C VAL A 284 -8.65 14.95 2.00
N SER A 285 -8.20 14.92 0.75
CA SER A 285 -6.79 15.08 0.40
C SER A 285 -6.34 16.54 0.48
N GLU A 286 -5.05 16.76 0.21
CA GLU A 286 -4.39 18.04 0.33
C GLU A 286 -5.08 19.11 -0.54
N ASP A 287 -5.25 20.32 0.04
CA ASP A 287 -5.85 21.49 -0.60
C ASP A 287 -7.28 21.27 -1.14
N ALA A 288 -7.94 20.17 -0.78
CA ALA A 288 -9.33 19.91 -1.15
C ALA A 288 -10.28 20.80 -0.35
N GLN A 289 -11.42 21.13 -0.95
CA GLN A 289 -12.42 22.02 -0.35
C GLN A 289 -13.78 21.31 -0.30
N VAL A 290 -14.41 21.29 0.87
CA VAL A 290 -15.73 20.65 1.09
C VAL A 290 -16.64 21.63 1.78
N TYR A 291 -17.75 21.95 1.13
CA TYR A 291 -18.74 22.90 1.62
C TYR A 291 -20.14 22.29 1.64
N LYS A 292 -20.89 22.53 2.72
CA LYS A 292 -22.31 22.19 2.87
C LYS A 292 -22.64 20.77 2.43
N SER A 293 -21.80 19.81 2.82
CA SER A 293 -21.85 18.43 2.31
C SER A 293 -21.91 17.41 3.43
N LEU A 294 -22.58 16.28 3.17
CA LEU A 294 -22.56 15.10 4.01
C LEU A 294 -21.80 14.01 3.25
N LEU A 295 -20.60 13.66 3.71
CA LEU A 295 -19.74 12.67 3.09
C LEU A 295 -19.60 11.45 4.00
N ASP A 296 -19.86 10.29 3.42
CA ASP A 296 -19.57 8.98 4.01
C ASP A 296 -18.89 8.10 2.97
N SER A 297 -17.89 7.33 3.40
CA SER A 297 -17.15 6.37 2.57
C SER A 297 -16.62 7.00 1.26
N SER A 298 -16.11 8.24 1.37
CA SER A 298 -15.75 9.08 0.22
C SER A 298 -14.25 9.37 0.15
N LEU A 299 -13.73 9.47 -1.07
CA LEU A 299 -12.38 9.93 -1.38
C LEU A 299 -12.47 11.26 -2.13
N VAL A 300 -12.01 12.34 -1.52
CA VAL A 300 -11.90 13.67 -2.14
C VAL A 300 -10.45 13.88 -2.52
N GLY A 301 -10.18 14.00 -3.82
CA GLY A 301 -8.82 14.14 -4.35
C GLY A 301 -8.20 15.50 -4.06
N MET A 302 -6.89 15.60 -4.28
CA MET A 302 -6.12 16.84 -4.13
C MET A 302 -6.71 17.97 -4.99
N ASN A 303 -6.84 19.17 -4.41
CA ASN A 303 -7.43 20.36 -5.05
C ASN A 303 -8.89 20.19 -5.54
N ALA A 304 -9.57 19.12 -5.17
CA ALA A 304 -10.96 18.90 -5.56
C ALA A 304 -11.90 19.78 -4.73
N ILE A 305 -13.00 20.20 -5.33
CA ILE A 305 -14.03 20.99 -4.66
C ILE A 305 -15.32 20.19 -4.64
N VAL A 306 -15.88 19.97 -3.46
CA VAL A 306 -17.21 19.40 -3.23
C VAL A 306 -18.08 20.48 -2.65
N GLN A 307 -19.19 20.78 -3.32
CA GLN A 307 -20.14 21.77 -2.86
C GLN A 307 -21.55 21.18 -2.91
N GLY A 308 -22.15 21.02 -1.73
CA GLY A 308 -23.55 20.61 -1.58
C GLY A 308 -24.48 21.80 -1.36
N GLU A 309 -25.75 21.50 -1.25
CA GLU A 309 -26.81 22.46 -0.87
C GLU A 309 -27.64 21.89 0.28
N PHE A 310 -28.03 22.73 1.25
CA PHE A 310 -29.00 22.31 2.27
C PHE A 310 -30.43 22.42 1.72
N ASN A 311 -31.16 21.33 1.80
CA ASN A 311 -32.57 21.31 1.45
C ASN A 311 -33.39 22.04 2.51
N ARG A 312 -34.31 22.95 2.10
CA ARG A 312 -35.34 23.49 2.96
C ARG A 312 -36.63 22.69 2.74
N ILE A 313 -37.00 21.94 3.74
CA ILE A 313 -38.17 21.04 3.66
C ILE A 313 -39.25 21.53 4.61
N ASN A 314 -40.48 21.51 4.13
CA ASN A 314 -41.68 21.73 4.93
C ASN A 314 -42.62 20.56 4.64
N LEU A 315 -42.69 19.59 5.57
CA LEU A 315 -43.50 18.38 5.46
C LEU A 315 -44.63 18.43 6.51
N GLY A 316 -45.80 17.96 6.12
CA GLY A 316 -46.91 17.75 7.04
C GLY A 316 -46.79 16.44 7.83
N ASP A 317 -47.73 16.22 8.74
CA ASP A 317 -47.81 15.00 9.55
C ASP A 317 -47.89 13.75 8.66
N SER A 318 -47.22 12.67 9.06
CA SER A 318 -47.20 11.37 8.36
C SER A 318 -46.65 11.41 6.92
N SER A 319 -45.86 12.42 6.57
CA SER A 319 -45.17 12.51 5.29
C SER A 319 -43.81 11.78 5.35
N GLU A 320 -43.42 11.17 4.24
CA GLU A 320 -42.13 10.53 4.05
C GLU A 320 -41.40 11.16 2.86
N ILE A 321 -40.11 11.32 2.99
CA ILE A 321 -39.23 11.78 1.89
C ILE A 321 -37.97 10.96 1.86
N GLU A 322 -37.60 10.43 0.70
CA GLU A 322 -36.40 9.68 0.45
C GLU A 322 -35.51 10.45 -0.52
N PHE A 323 -34.19 10.52 -0.22
CA PHE A 323 -33.15 11.04 -1.11
C PHE A 323 -32.25 9.88 -1.56
N HIS A 324 -32.11 9.69 -2.84
CA HIS A 324 -31.32 8.63 -3.46
C HIS A 324 -29.97 9.14 -3.96
#